data_c5de15752ccaac2d93d79e00f812db6c
#
_entry.id   c5de15752ccaac2d93d79e00f812db6c
#
_cell.length_a   1.000
_cell.length_b   1.000
_cell.length_c   1.000
_cell.angle_alpha   90.00
_cell.angle_beta   90.00
_cell.angle_gamma   90.00
#
_symmetry.space_group_name_H-M   'P 1'
#
loop_
_entity.id
_entity.type
_entity.pdbx_description
1 polymer ?
#
loop_
_entity_poly.entity_id
_entity_poly.type
_entity_poly.pdbx_seq_one_letter_code
_entity_poly.pdbx_strand_id
1 'polypeptide(L)'
;VNSFQPKKILIVRTDRIGDVVLSLPMIGILKSALPSSSVSFLLRSYTRELADGQEHLDQILLYDTGGVEKPFFQMLAELRKERFDAVVVTYPTVRLASLMYLSGIPVRVGTGYRWYSPLFNRRVFEHRKTAEKHESEYNFSLLKGLGIPTAGAPRPTLVVREEERKAARAILRSLNLDSRASLVILHPGSGGSARDWKPQRFGELAKKLRDRGRNVLVTGGPGEESLVRQVVVASGGKAASLPKPLRLTALTALIERADVFVANSTGPLH
;
A
#
# COMPACT_ATOMS: atom_id res chain seq x y z
N VAL A 1 -22.42 28.57 -10.41
CA VAL A 1 -22.26 27.59 -9.31
C VAL A 1 -20.79 27.67 -8.90
N ASN A 2 -20.47 28.29 -7.74
CA ASN A 2 -19.10 28.29 -7.21
C ASN A 2 -18.71 26.82 -6.99
N SER A 3 -17.89 26.26 -7.87
CA SER A 3 -17.33 24.94 -7.70
C SER A 3 -16.39 24.97 -6.49
N PHE A 4 -16.69 24.21 -5.46
CA PHE A 4 -15.80 24.07 -4.29
C PHE A 4 -14.43 23.60 -4.78
N GLN A 5 -13.42 24.44 -4.60
CA GLN A 5 -12.02 24.15 -4.96
C GLN A 5 -11.17 24.10 -3.72
N PRO A 6 -11.02 22.92 -3.09
CA PRO A 6 -10.19 22.77 -1.91
C PRO A 6 -8.71 23.04 -2.24
N LYS A 7 -8.03 23.82 -1.41
CA LYS A 7 -6.60 24.09 -1.54
C LYS A 7 -5.73 23.06 -0.84
N LYS A 8 -6.20 22.48 0.27
CA LYS A 8 -5.49 21.45 1.04
C LYS A 8 -6.38 20.23 1.21
N ILE A 9 -5.97 19.13 0.62
CA ILE A 9 -6.73 17.88 0.59
C ILE A 9 -5.94 16.79 1.32
N LEU A 10 -6.61 16.07 2.23
CA LEU A 10 -6.06 14.92 2.93
C LEU A 10 -6.67 13.62 2.40
N ILE A 11 -5.83 12.68 1.98
CA ILE A 11 -6.22 11.28 1.76
C ILE A 11 -5.89 10.51 3.04
N VAL A 12 -6.78 9.63 3.48
CA VAL A 12 -6.58 8.82 4.70
C VAL A 12 -6.68 7.34 4.36
N ARG A 13 -5.56 6.61 4.54
CA ARG A 13 -5.48 5.16 4.43
C ARG A 13 -4.52 4.60 5.47
N THR A 14 -5.02 3.96 6.51
CA THR A 14 -4.24 3.56 7.68
C THR A 14 -4.26 2.04 7.94
N ASP A 15 -4.50 1.25 6.91
CA ASP A 15 -4.55 -0.21 6.97
C ASP A 15 -3.35 -0.88 6.29
N ARG A 16 -3.56 -1.80 5.36
CA ARG A 16 -2.52 -2.71 4.83
C ARG A 16 -1.76 -2.13 3.64
N ILE A 17 -0.56 -2.69 3.37
CA ILE A 17 0.35 -2.31 2.26
C ILE A 17 -0.39 -2.25 0.92
N GLY A 18 -1.07 -3.34 0.54
CA GLY A 18 -1.78 -3.41 -0.75
C GLY A 18 -2.85 -2.32 -0.90
N ASP A 19 -3.57 -2.07 0.17
CA ASP A 19 -4.62 -1.05 0.20
C ASP A 19 -4.06 0.37 0.04
N VAL A 20 -2.88 0.63 0.62
CA VAL A 20 -2.16 1.90 0.43
C VAL A 20 -1.72 2.03 -1.03
N VAL A 21 -1.07 0.99 -1.60
CA VAL A 21 -0.67 0.96 -3.02
C VAL A 21 -1.85 1.27 -3.93
N LEU A 22 -2.99 0.62 -3.71
CA LEU A 22 -4.22 0.83 -4.49
C LEU A 22 -4.88 2.20 -4.28
N SER A 23 -4.41 2.98 -3.32
CA SER A 23 -4.90 4.35 -3.06
C SER A 23 -3.96 5.44 -3.60
N LEU A 24 -2.69 5.11 -3.91
CA LEU A 24 -1.71 6.08 -4.42
C LEU A 24 -2.17 6.82 -5.67
N PRO A 25 -2.84 6.18 -6.67
CA PRO A 25 -3.27 6.88 -7.87
C PRO A 25 -4.25 8.03 -7.60
N MET A 26 -4.91 8.06 -6.44
CA MET A 26 -5.79 9.17 -6.05
C MET A 26 -5.04 10.51 -6.03
N ILE A 27 -3.74 10.50 -5.73
CA ILE A 27 -2.88 11.68 -5.72
C ILE A 27 -2.88 12.34 -7.11
N GLY A 28 -2.54 11.56 -8.14
CA GLY A 28 -2.53 12.03 -9.53
C GLY A 28 -3.91 12.46 -10.04
N ILE A 29 -4.97 11.73 -9.68
CA ILE A 29 -6.35 12.08 -10.04
C ILE A 29 -6.73 13.44 -9.43
N LEU A 30 -6.43 13.63 -8.14
CA LEU A 30 -6.68 14.90 -7.44
C LEU A 30 -5.91 16.04 -8.09
N LYS A 31 -4.62 15.85 -8.36
CA LYS A 31 -3.77 16.88 -8.94
C LYS A 31 -4.17 17.25 -10.36
N SER A 32 -4.59 16.27 -11.16
CA SER A 32 -5.11 16.52 -12.50
C SER A 32 -6.43 17.32 -12.51
N ALA A 33 -7.33 17.03 -11.55
CA ALA A 33 -8.60 17.72 -11.42
C ALA A 33 -8.48 19.08 -10.71
N LEU A 34 -7.52 19.22 -9.80
CA LEU A 34 -7.32 20.38 -8.94
C LEU A 34 -5.82 20.76 -8.92
N PRO A 35 -5.24 21.30 -9.99
CA PRO A 35 -3.80 21.50 -10.14
C PRO A 35 -3.16 22.39 -9.05
N SER A 36 -3.92 23.36 -8.54
CA SER A 36 -3.46 24.30 -7.50
C SER A 36 -3.60 23.78 -6.07
N SER A 37 -4.19 22.60 -5.88
CA SER A 37 -4.34 22.02 -4.54
C SER A 37 -3.07 21.32 -4.07
N SER A 38 -2.85 21.36 -2.76
CA SER A 38 -1.86 20.56 -2.04
C SER A 38 -2.52 19.26 -1.60
N VAL A 39 -1.85 18.13 -1.87
CA VAL A 39 -2.33 16.79 -1.51
C VAL A 39 -1.46 16.20 -0.42
N SER A 40 -2.07 15.85 0.70
CA SER A 40 -1.41 15.18 1.82
C SER A 40 -1.97 13.78 2.01
N PHE A 41 -1.16 12.88 2.58
CA PHE A 41 -1.59 11.52 2.85
C PHE A 41 -1.34 11.12 4.31
N LEU A 42 -2.38 10.68 5.02
CA LEU A 42 -2.28 10.12 6.38
C LEU A 42 -2.14 8.61 6.28
N LEU A 43 -0.99 8.10 6.71
CA LEU A 43 -0.56 6.70 6.61
C LEU A 43 -0.10 6.17 7.97
N ARG A 44 0.05 4.85 8.07
CA ARG A 44 0.86 4.25 9.15
C ARG A 44 2.35 4.34 8.83
N SER A 45 3.17 4.40 9.86
CA SER A 45 4.62 4.54 9.74
C SER A 45 5.26 3.44 8.86
N TYR A 46 4.78 2.20 8.99
CA TYR A 46 5.32 1.07 8.23
C TYR A 46 5.00 1.10 6.73
N THR A 47 3.97 1.87 6.31
CA THR A 47 3.62 2.02 4.88
C THR A 47 4.13 3.32 4.28
N ARG A 48 4.78 4.18 5.07
CA ARG A 48 5.29 5.48 4.63
C ARG A 48 6.17 5.39 3.39
N GLU A 49 7.06 4.40 3.35
CA GLU A 49 8.01 4.21 2.26
C GLU A 49 7.34 4.02 0.88
N LEU A 50 6.08 3.58 0.82
CA LEU A 50 5.32 3.42 -0.43
C LEU A 50 4.89 4.77 -1.01
N ALA A 51 4.73 5.78 -0.17
CA ALA A 51 4.32 7.12 -0.57
C ALA A 51 5.50 8.07 -0.74
N ASP A 52 6.68 7.71 -0.21
CA ASP A 52 7.88 8.53 -0.32
C ASP A 52 8.31 8.69 -1.80
N GLY A 53 8.38 9.95 -2.25
CA GLY A 53 8.78 10.27 -3.62
C GLY A 53 7.66 10.17 -4.66
N GLN A 54 6.41 9.91 -4.24
CA GLN A 54 5.27 9.98 -5.16
C GLN A 54 5.13 11.39 -5.72
N GLU A 55 5.04 11.47 -7.04
CA GLU A 55 4.81 12.74 -7.72
C GLU A 55 3.51 13.38 -7.25
N HIS A 56 3.52 14.68 -7.05
CA HIS A 56 2.36 15.46 -6.60
C HIS A 56 1.86 15.19 -5.17
N LEU A 57 2.59 14.42 -4.36
CA LEU A 57 2.34 14.29 -2.94
C LEU A 57 3.14 15.35 -2.17
N ASP A 58 2.46 16.29 -1.56
CA ASP A 58 3.11 17.43 -0.91
C ASP A 58 3.52 17.10 0.54
N GLN A 59 2.76 16.24 1.25
CA GLN A 59 3.03 15.93 2.66
C GLN A 59 2.55 14.54 3.04
N ILE A 60 3.31 13.87 3.91
CA ILE A 60 2.92 12.63 4.58
C ILE A 60 2.73 12.90 6.06
N LEU A 61 1.55 12.58 6.57
CA LEU A 61 1.27 12.53 8.00
C LEU A 61 1.29 11.09 8.49
N LEU A 62 1.77 10.89 9.73
CA LEU A 62 1.81 9.55 10.32
C LEU A 62 0.73 9.41 11.40
N TYR A 63 -0.08 8.36 11.27
CA TYR A 63 -1.15 8.03 12.20
C TYR A 63 -0.63 7.38 13.49
N ASP A 64 0.57 6.81 13.42
CA ASP A 64 1.21 6.06 14.50
C ASP A 64 2.68 6.48 14.67
N THR A 65 3.27 6.04 15.76
CA THR A 65 4.71 6.13 16.02
C THR A 65 5.21 4.74 16.36
N GLY A 66 6.06 4.17 15.48
CA GLY A 66 6.60 2.83 15.69
C GLY A 66 5.53 1.72 15.78
N GLY A 67 4.42 1.83 15.07
CA GLY A 67 3.31 0.87 15.05
C GLY A 67 2.24 1.10 16.13
N VAL A 68 2.48 2.00 17.10
CA VAL A 68 1.51 2.38 18.13
C VAL A 68 0.74 3.62 17.67
N GLU A 69 -0.58 3.53 17.62
CA GLU A 69 -1.43 4.67 17.22
C GLU A 69 -1.20 5.87 18.15
N LYS A 70 -1.01 7.06 17.56
CA LYS A 70 -0.87 8.30 18.33
C LYS A 70 -2.09 8.52 19.22
N PRO A 71 -1.94 9.09 20.43
CA PRO A 71 -3.08 9.47 21.27
C PRO A 71 -4.09 10.31 20.49
N PHE A 72 -5.39 10.10 20.78
CA PHE A 72 -6.48 10.75 20.02
C PHE A 72 -6.33 12.28 19.96
N PHE A 73 -6.10 12.91 21.10
CA PHE A 73 -5.98 14.38 21.18
C PHE A 73 -4.71 14.91 20.54
N GLN A 74 -3.61 14.15 20.54
CA GLN A 74 -2.40 14.51 19.81
C GLN A 74 -2.67 14.53 18.31
N MET A 75 -3.25 13.45 17.77
CA MET A 75 -3.60 13.37 16.35
C MET A 75 -4.61 14.47 15.95
N LEU A 76 -5.58 14.74 16.82
CA LEU A 76 -6.55 15.82 16.62
C LEU A 76 -5.88 17.19 16.53
N ALA A 77 -4.93 17.47 17.41
CA ALA A 77 -4.18 18.72 17.41
C ALA A 77 -3.34 18.89 16.13
N GLU A 78 -2.66 17.81 15.70
CA GLU A 78 -1.90 17.78 14.44
C GLU A 78 -2.81 18.09 13.24
N LEU A 79 -3.97 17.44 13.14
CA LEU A 79 -4.94 17.64 12.05
C LEU A 79 -5.50 19.06 12.03
N ARG A 80 -5.83 19.64 13.20
CA ARG A 80 -6.31 21.02 13.31
C ARG A 80 -5.28 22.05 12.86
N LYS A 81 -4.01 21.81 13.17
CA LYS A 81 -2.89 22.70 12.78
C LYS A 81 -2.76 22.76 11.26
N GLU A 82 -3.00 21.67 10.56
CA GLU A 82 -2.88 21.58 9.10
C GLU A 82 -3.96 22.36 8.33
N ARG A 83 -5.14 22.56 8.91
CA ARG A 83 -6.26 23.31 8.31
C ARG A 83 -6.65 22.79 6.93
N PHE A 84 -6.91 21.50 6.81
CA PHE A 84 -7.37 20.90 5.57
C PHE A 84 -8.77 21.42 5.17
N ASP A 85 -8.98 21.66 3.88
CA ASP A 85 -10.29 22.05 3.33
C ASP A 85 -11.16 20.82 3.05
N ALA A 86 -10.52 19.72 2.69
CA ALA A 86 -11.21 18.45 2.38
C ALA A 86 -10.42 17.24 2.86
N VAL A 87 -11.14 16.18 3.21
CA VAL A 87 -10.56 14.87 3.50
C VAL A 87 -11.35 13.77 2.79
N VAL A 88 -10.62 12.77 2.27
CA VAL A 88 -11.18 11.55 1.70
C VAL A 88 -10.69 10.36 2.52
N VAL A 89 -11.62 9.68 3.21
CA VAL A 89 -11.32 8.55 4.09
C VAL A 89 -11.64 7.25 3.37
N THR A 90 -10.61 6.55 2.89
CA THR A 90 -10.76 5.32 2.10
C THR A 90 -10.95 4.08 2.98
N TYR A 91 -10.41 4.09 4.19
CA TYR A 91 -10.59 3.05 5.21
C TYR A 91 -11.20 3.68 6.49
N PRO A 92 -12.52 3.83 6.56
CA PRO A 92 -13.16 4.48 7.69
C PRO A 92 -13.25 3.57 8.91
N THR A 93 -12.81 4.10 10.05
CA THR A 93 -13.08 3.59 11.40
C THR A 93 -13.83 4.66 12.19
N VAL A 94 -14.46 4.28 13.30
CA VAL A 94 -15.11 5.24 14.21
C VAL A 94 -14.11 6.32 14.64
N ARG A 95 -12.91 5.89 15.04
CA ARG A 95 -11.83 6.78 15.48
C ARG A 95 -11.44 7.79 14.39
N LEU A 96 -11.21 7.33 13.16
CA LEU A 96 -10.85 8.22 12.05
C LEU A 96 -11.99 9.18 11.70
N ALA A 97 -13.22 8.68 11.62
CA ALA A 97 -14.39 9.52 11.35
C ALA A 97 -14.54 10.63 12.41
N SER A 98 -14.37 10.28 13.71
CA SER A 98 -14.42 11.24 14.82
C SER A 98 -13.28 12.25 14.74
N LEU A 99 -12.06 11.82 14.44
CA LEU A 99 -10.90 12.72 14.25
C LEU A 99 -11.18 13.74 13.13
N MET A 100 -11.66 13.29 11.97
CA MET A 100 -11.94 14.16 10.83
C MET A 100 -13.09 15.14 11.13
N TYR A 101 -14.11 14.68 11.86
CA TYR A 101 -15.22 15.55 12.28
C TYR A 101 -14.74 16.62 13.27
N LEU A 102 -14.09 16.19 14.34
CA LEU A 102 -13.64 17.09 15.42
C LEU A 102 -12.49 18.00 15.00
N SER A 103 -11.70 17.62 13.97
CA SER A 103 -10.66 18.52 13.43
C SER A 103 -11.22 19.74 12.73
N GLY A 104 -12.53 19.78 12.46
CA GLY A 104 -13.20 20.92 11.83
C GLY A 104 -13.00 20.99 10.30
N ILE A 105 -12.54 19.90 9.66
CA ILE A 105 -12.40 19.84 8.20
C ILE A 105 -13.78 20.02 7.56
N PRO A 106 -13.99 21.05 6.70
CA PRO A 106 -15.31 21.40 6.21
C PRO A 106 -15.92 20.35 5.28
N VAL A 107 -15.11 19.72 4.41
CA VAL A 107 -15.57 18.67 3.50
C VAL A 107 -14.97 17.33 3.88
N ARG A 108 -15.82 16.39 4.26
CA ARG A 108 -15.41 15.06 4.74
C ARG A 108 -16.11 13.99 3.91
N VAL A 109 -15.31 13.36 3.03
CA VAL A 109 -15.78 12.29 2.15
C VAL A 109 -15.52 10.92 2.78
N GLY A 110 -16.53 10.07 2.79
CA GLY A 110 -16.40 8.68 3.25
C GLY A 110 -17.58 7.82 2.80
N THR A 111 -17.57 6.53 3.19
CA THR A 111 -18.67 5.62 2.84
C THR A 111 -19.97 5.99 3.56
N GLY A 112 -21.10 5.74 2.89
CA GLY A 112 -22.44 5.91 3.45
C GLY A 112 -22.97 4.71 4.24
N TYR A 113 -22.24 3.58 4.32
CA TYR A 113 -22.75 2.29 4.82
C TYR A 113 -22.38 1.95 6.26
N ARG A 114 -21.84 2.87 7.03
CA ARG A 114 -21.49 2.64 8.45
C ARG A 114 -22.39 3.46 9.34
N TRP A 115 -22.65 2.97 10.57
CA TRP A 115 -23.48 3.69 11.55
C TRP A 115 -22.89 5.08 11.91
N TYR A 116 -21.58 5.26 11.81
CA TYR A 116 -20.89 6.53 12.02
C TYR A 116 -20.74 7.38 10.74
N SER A 117 -21.30 6.94 9.61
CA SER A 117 -21.27 7.71 8.35
C SER A 117 -21.87 9.12 8.45
N PRO A 118 -22.78 9.46 9.39
CA PRO A 118 -23.21 10.85 9.59
C PRO A 118 -22.08 11.83 9.92
N LEU A 119 -20.91 11.36 10.39
CA LEU A 119 -19.72 12.19 10.60
C LEU A 119 -19.08 12.65 9.27
N PHE A 120 -19.41 12.00 8.16
CA PHE A 120 -19.05 12.44 6.81
C PHE A 120 -20.23 13.26 6.22
N ASN A 121 -19.92 14.45 5.69
CA ASN A 121 -20.95 15.29 5.04
C ASN A 121 -21.04 15.09 3.53
N ARG A 122 -20.11 14.35 2.93
CA ARG A 122 -20.12 13.89 1.55
C ARG A 122 -20.02 12.36 1.55
N ARG A 123 -21.17 11.69 1.56
CA ARG A 123 -21.26 10.23 1.65
C ARG A 123 -21.33 9.61 0.26
N VAL A 124 -20.49 8.61 0.02
CA VAL A 124 -20.47 7.84 -1.23
C VAL A 124 -21.00 6.44 -0.94
N PHE A 125 -21.96 5.99 -1.75
CA PHE A 125 -22.65 4.72 -1.60
C PHE A 125 -22.16 3.77 -2.70
N GLU A 126 -21.12 2.99 -2.42
CA GLU A 126 -20.55 1.97 -3.30
C GLU A 126 -20.57 0.61 -2.62
N HIS A 127 -21.23 -0.37 -3.23
CA HIS A 127 -21.37 -1.72 -2.68
C HIS A 127 -20.13 -2.57 -2.93
N ARG A 128 -19.16 -2.58 -2.00
CA ARG A 128 -17.96 -3.43 -2.09
C ARG A 128 -18.27 -4.94 -1.97
N LYS A 129 -19.42 -5.32 -1.41
CA LYS A 129 -19.77 -6.73 -1.21
C LYS A 129 -20.02 -7.50 -2.51
N THR A 130 -20.42 -6.82 -3.56
CA THR A 130 -20.70 -7.44 -4.87
C THR A 130 -19.45 -7.71 -5.69
N ALA A 131 -18.29 -7.15 -5.28
CA ALA A 131 -17.00 -7.29 -5.97
C ALA A 131 -17.06 -6.98 -7.49
N GLU A 132 -17.95 -6.09 -7.91
CA GLU A 132 -18.14 -5.70 -9.31
C GLU A 132 -17.00 -4.84 -9.86
N LYS A 133 -16.22 -4.22 -8.98
CA LYS A 133 -15.11 -3.33 -9.30
C LYS A 133 -13.83 -3.79 -8.64
N HIS A 134 -12.70 -3.41 -9.22
CA HIS A 134 -11.42 -3.57 -8.55
C HIS A 134 -11.35 -2.66 -7.30
N GLU A 135 -10.60 -3.06 -6.26
CA GLU A 135 -10.52 -2.30 -4.99
C GLU A 135 -10.05 -0.84 -5.20
N SER A 136 -9.13 -0.62 -6.13
CA SER A 136 -8.71 0.74 -6.50
C SER A 136 -9.85 1.60 -7.03
N GLU A 137 -10.76 1.04 -7.81
CA GLU A 137 -11.91 1.76 -8.37
C GLU A 137 -12.89 2.19 -7.28
N TYR A 138 -13.06 1.37 -6.23
CA TYR A 138 -13.83 1.77 -5.05
C TYR A 138 -13.18 2.94 -4.32
N ASN A 139 -11.84 2.96 -4.23
CA ASN A 139 -11.12 4.08 -3.63
C ASN A 139 -11.31 5.37 -4.45
N PHE A 140 -11.20 5.27 -5.78
CA PHE A 140 -11.39 6.41 -6.68
C PHE A 140 -12.84 6.92 -6.68
N SER A 141 -13.83 6.03 -6.56
CA SER A 141 -15.24 6.41 -6.47
C SER A 141 -15.53 7.39 -5.34
N LEU A 142 -14.72 7.39 -4.28
CA LEU A 142 -14.86 8.36 -3.18
C LEU A 142 -14.60 9.80 -3.66
N LEU A 143 -13.78 10.00 -4.69
CA LEU A 143 -13.49 11.33 -5.24
C LEU A 143 -14.73 12.01 -5.84
N LYS A 144 -15.78 11.23 -6.17
CA LYS A 144 -17.09 11.78 -6.56
C LYS A 144 -17.68 12.68 -5.46
N GLY A 145 -17.35 12.42 -4.19
CA GLY A 145 -17.75 13.29 -3.08
C GLY A 145 -17.12 14.70 -3.14
N LEU A 146 -16.05 14.86 -3.89
CA LEU A 146 -15.44 16.17 -4.21
C LEU A 146 -15.91 16.73 -5.56
N GLY A 147 -16.82 16.06 -6.26
CA GLY A 147 -17.26 16.44 -7.61
C GLY A 147 -16.27 16.04 -8.70
N ILE A 148 -15.30 15.17 -8.41
CA ILE A 148 -14.28 14.73 -9.39
C ILE A 148 -14.77 13.44 -10.07
N PRO A 149 -14.94 13.45 -11.39
CA PRO A 149 -15.30 12.25 -12.13
C PRO A 149 -14.13 11.27 -12.15
N THR A 150 -14.41 9.99 -11.98
CA THR A 150 -13.42 8.92 -11.98
C THR A 150 -13.71 7.94 -13.11
N ALA A 151 -13.48 8.37 -14.34
CA ALA A 151 -13.53 7.50 -15.52
C ALA A 151 -12.13 6.93 -15.77
N GLY A 152 -12.03 5.59 -15.75
CA GLY A 152 -10.75 4.88 -15.87
C GLY A 152 -9.96 4.86 -14.55
N ALA A 153 -9.36 3.73 -14.25
CA ALA A 153 -8.53 3.56 -13.06
C ALA A 153 -7.06 3.59 -13.47
N PRO A 154 -6.30 4.65 -13.16
CA PRO A 154 -4.86 4.62 -13.38
C PRO A 154 -4.25 3.48 -12.55
N ARG A 155 -3.27 2.78 -13.14
CA ARG A 155 -2.56 1.72 -12.42
C ARG A 155 -1.73 2.34 -11.30
N PRO A 156 -1.64 1.68 -10.13
CA PRO A 156 -0.72 2.09 -9.09
C PRO A 156 0.71 2.09 -9.63
N THR A 157 1.47 3.11 -9.30
CA THR A 157 2.88 3.21 -9.63
C THR A 157 3.66 3.51 -8.37
N LEU A 158 4.71 2.73 -8.11
CA LEU A 158 5.64 2.97 -7.02
C LEU A 158 6.93 3.58 -7.59
N VAL A 159 7.47 4.55 -6.88
CA VAL A 159 8.74 5.16 -7.25
C VAL A 159 9.87 4.33 -6.68
N VAL A 160 10.72 3.78 -7.55
CA VAL A 160 11.97 3.09 -7.16
C VAL A 160 13.14 3.99 -7.52
N ARG A 161 13.91 4.39 -6.51
CA ARG A 161 15.07 5.26 -6.70
C ARG A 161 16.31 4.45 -7.08
N GLU A 162 17.30 5.10 -7.67
CA GLU A 162 18.52 4.41 -8.10
C GLU A 162 19.33 3.80 -6.95
N GLU A 163 19.28 4.42 -5.76
CA GLU A 163 19.90 3.84 -4.55
C GLU A 163 19.27 2.50 -4.18
N GLU A 164 17.94 2.40 -4.29
CA GLU A 164 17.19 1.19 -4.00
C GLU A 164 17.48 0.09 -5.04
N ARG A 165 17.59 0.45 -6.31
CA ARG A 165 18.06 -0.47 -7.37
C ARG A 165 19.47 -0.95 -7.13
N LYS A 166 20.38 -0.07 -6.69
CA LYS A 166 21.77 -0.45 -6.31
C LYS A 166 21.77 -1.42 -5.13
N ALA A 167 20.96 -1.13 -4.10
CA ALA A 167 20.81 -2.01 -2.94
C ALA A 167 20.24 -3.39 -3.33
N ALA A 168 19.21 -3.44 -4.18
CA ALA A 168 18.66 -4.69 -4.69
C ALA A 168 19.71 -5.51 -5.47
N ARG A 169 20.49 -4.87 -6.34
CA ARG A 169 21.60 -5.53 -7.04
C ARG A 169 22.67 -6.07 -6.09
N ALA A 170 22.99 -5.32 -5.02
CA ALA A 170 23.95 -5.77 -4.00
C ALA A 170 23.42 -6.99 -3.23
N ILE A 171 22.15 -6.99 -2.87
CA ILE A 171 21.48 -8.14 -2.24
C ILE A 171 21.57 -9.38 -3.13
N LEU A 172 21.19 -9.28 -4.39
CA LEU A 172 21.23 -10.42 -5.31
C LEU A 172 22.65 -10.97 -5.49
N ARG A 173 23.66 -10.11 -5.55
CA ARG A 173 25.07 -10.51 -5.61
C ARG A 173 25.52 -11.23 -4.34
N SER A 174 25.12 -10.74 -3.16
CA SER A 174 25.50 -11.37 -1.88
C SER A 174 24.90 -12.76 -1.70
N LEU A 175 23.81 -13.06 -2.43
CA LEU A 175 23.18 -14.38 -2.46
C LEU A 175 23.76 -15.31 -3.54
N ASN A 176 24.81 -14.89 -4.26
CA ASN A 176 25.43 -15.63 -5.34
C ASN A 176 24.42 -16.07 -6.42
N LEU A 177 23.42 -15.22 -6.72
CA LEU A 177 22.45 -15.48 -7.77
C LEU A 177 23.05 -15.05 -9.13
N ASP A 178 22.90 -15.90 -10.15
CA ASP A 178 23.41 -15.63 -11.49
C ASP A 178 22.71 -14.39 -12.09
N SER A 179 23.47 -13.36 -12.40
CA SER A 179 22.93 -12.13 -12.99
C SER A 179 22.28 -12.30 -14.37
N ARG A 180 22.59 -13.40 -15.07
CA ARG A 180 22.07 -13.73 -16.41
C ARG A 180 20.80 -14.60 -16.36
N ALA A 181 20.58 -15.32 -15.26
CA ALA A 181 19.41 -16.16 -15.08
C ALA A 181 18.20 -15.33 -14.64
N SER A 182 17.01 -15.73 -15.13
CA SER A 182 15.76 -15.12 -14.71
C SER A 182 15.56 -15.23 -13.20
N LEU A 183 15.08 -14.16 -12.60
CA LEU A 183 14.77 -14.08 -11.16
C LEU A 183 13.29 -14.32 -10.90
N VAL A 184 12.99 -15.35 -10.12
CA VAL A 184 11.65 -15.62 -9.58
C VAL A 184 11.67 -15.31 -8.10
N ILE A 185 10.77 -14.44 -7.65
CA ILE A 185 10.55 -14.17 -6.23
C ILE A 185 9.33 -14.94 -5.76
N LEU A 186 9.47 -15.68 -4.67
CA LEU A 186 8.39 -16.39 -3.99
C LEU A 186 8.10 -15.71 -2.65
N HIS A 187 6.85 -15.28 -2.44
CA HIS A 187 6.42 -14.62 -1.20
C HIS A 187 5.26 -15.40 -0.56
N PRO A 188 5.54 -16.37 0.29
CA PRO A 188 4.53 -17.30 0.82
C PRO A 188 3.62 -16.70 1.88
N GLY A 189 3.98 -15.55 2.47
CA GLY A 189 3.16 -14.86 3.48
C GLY A 189 1.93 -14.19 2.91
N SER A 190 0.85 -14.09 3.69
CA SER A 190 -0.41 -13.44 3.28
C SER A 190 -1.04 -12.56 4.35
N GLY A 191 -0.54 -12.63 5.58
CA GLY A 191 -1.21 -12.00 6.73
C GLY A 191 -2.63 -12.52 6.98
N GLY A 192 -2.97 -13.71 6.48
CA GLY A 192 -4.26 -14.38 6.71
C GLY A 192 -5.44 -13.80 5.91
N SER A 193 -5.20 -13.14 4.79
CA SER A 193 -6.26 -12.52 3.97
C SER A 193 -7.01 -13.49 3.08
N ALA A 194 -6.44 -14.68 2.78
CA ALA A 194 -7.05 -15.72 1.96
C ALA A 194 -6.52 -17.10 2.33
N ARG A 195 -6.98 -18.13 1.62
CA ARG A 195 -6.39 -19.46 1.72
C ARG A 195 -4.99 -19.47 1.15
N ASP A 196 -4.03 -19.85 1.99
CA ASP A 196 -2.63 -19.87 1.61
C ASP A 196 -2.24 -21.18 0.91
N TRP A 197 -1.41 -21.05 -0.09
CA TRP A 197 -0.69 -22.18 -0.62
C TRP A 197 0.39 -22.61 0.39
N LYS A 198 0.42 -23.91 0.70
CA LYS A 198 1.29 -24.42 1.77
C LYS A 198 2.78 -24.22 1.45
N PRO A 199 3.64 -24.00 2.48
CA PRO A 199 5.09 -23.80 2.29
C PRO A 199 5.75 -24.92 1.47
N GLN A 200 5.29 -26.16 1.64
CA GLN A 200 5.79 -27.32 0.88
C GLN A 200 5.62 -27.14 -0.62
N ARG A 201 4.47 -26.58 -1.05
CA ARG A 201 4.19 -26.34 -2.48
C ARG A 201 5.07 -25.23 -3.06
N PHE A 202 5.31 -24.17 -2.29
CA PHE A 202 6.30 -23.15 -2.67
C PHE A 202 7.70 -23.77 -2.79
N GLY A 203 8.09 -24.66 -1.86
CA GLY A 203 9.37 -25.36 -1.90
C GLY A 203 9.51 -26.27 -3.12
N GLU A 204 8.47 -27.07 -3.46
CA GLU A 204 8.44 -27.89 -4.67
C GLU A 204 8.58 -27.03 -5.95
N LEU A 205 7.88 -25.90 -6.01
CA LEU A 205 8.00 -24.94 -7.11
C LEU A 205 9.42 -24.39 -7.18
N ALA A 206 9.98 -23.93 -6.06
CA ALA A 206 11.34 -23.41 -5.98
C ALA A 206 12.34 -24.43 -6.51
N LYS A 207 12.25 -25.69 -6.08
CA LYS A 207 13.11 -26.78 -6.55
C LYS A 207 13.02 -26.93 -8.07
N LYS A 208 11.81 -27.05 -8.62
CA LYS A 208 11.58 -27.20 -10.06
C LYS A 208 12.14 -26.03 -10.89
N LEU A 209 12.04 -24.80 -10.38
CA LEU A 209 12.57 -23.62 -11.02
C LEU A 209 14.11 -23.59 -10.99
N ARG A 210 14.71 -23.93 -9.87
CA ARG A 210 16.17 -24.07 -9.73
C ARG A 210 16.74 -25.16 -10.62
N ASP A 211 16.08 -26.32 -10.71
CA ASP A 211 16.49 -27.43 -11.60
C ASP A 211 16.45 -27.03 -13.09
N ARG A 212 15.70 -25.96 -13.44
CA ARG A 212 15.66 -25.35 -14.78
C ARG A 212 16.58 -24.14 -14.93
N GLY A 213 17.54 -23.95 -14.02
CA GLY A 213 18.54 -22.86 -14.08
C GLY A 213 17.99 -21.46 -13.74
N ARG A 214 16.80 -21.36 -13.11
CA ARG A 214 16.25 -20.05 -12.68
C ARG A 214 16.77 -19.67 -11.31
N ASN A 215 16.98 -18.38 -11.08
CA ASN A 215 17.20 -17.87 -9.74
C ASN A 215 15.88 -17.87 -8.97
N VAL A 216 15.92 -18.32 -7.71
CA VAL A 216 14.74 -18.29 -6.84
C VAL A 216 15.12 -17.63 -5.53
N LEU A 217 14.43 -16.55 -5.20
CA LEU A 217 14.54 -15.83 -3.93
C LEU A 217 13.22 -15.97 -3.17
N VAL A 218 13.28 -16.47 -1.93
CA VAL A 218 12.13 -16.52 -1.03
C VAL A 218 12.18 -15.30 -0.11
N THR A 219 11.10 -14.54 -0.10
CA THR A 219 10.94 -13.33 0.73
C THR A 219 9.79 -13.51 1.71
N GLY A 220 9.80 -12.73 2.80
CA GLY A 220 8.73 -12.69 3.79
C GLY A 220 8.72 -11.36 4.52
N GLY A 221 7.59 -11.03 5.12
CA GLY A 221 7.43 -9.88 6.00
C GLY A 221 7.95 -10.15 7.42
N PRO A 222 7.91 -9.14 8.31
CA PRO A 222 8.24 -9.31 9.72
C PRO A 222 7.37 -10.39 10.38
N GLY A 223 8.02 -11.33 11.08
CA GLY A 223 7.35 -12.47 11.72
C GLY A 223 7.13 -13.70 10.82
N GLU A 224 7.49 -13.63 9.54
CA GLU A 224 7.35 -14.73 8.58
C GLU A 224 8.65 -15.52 8.34
N GLU A 225 9.70 -15.28 9.15
CA GLU A 225 11.02 -15.92 8.99
C GLU A 225 10.93 -17.45 9.08
N SER A 226 10.05 -17.98 9.94
CA SER A 226 9.80 -19.42 10.06
C SER A 226 9.18 -19.99 8.79
N LEU A 227 8.23 -19.26 8.19
CA LEU A 227 7.57 -19.65 6.95
C LEU A 227 8.57 -19.67 5.78
N VAL A 228 9.41 -18.65 5.67
CA VAL A 228 10.50 -18.58 4.67
C VAL A 228 11.43 -19.78 4.82
N ARG A 229 11.88 -20.09 6.04
CA ARG A 229 12.74 -21.28 6.29
C ARG A 229 12.09 -22.58 5.87
N GLN A 230 10.80 -22.77 6.13
CA GLN A 230 10.06 -23.96 5.69
C GLN A 230 10.08 -24.12 4.17
N VAL A 231 9.91 -23.05 3.42
CA VAL A 231 9.98 -23.08 1.95
C VAL A 231 11.39 -23.44 1.47
N VAL A 232 12.43 -22.84 2.07
CA VAL A 232 13.82 -23.13 1.72
C VAL A 232 14.16 -24.61 1.99
N VAL A 233 13.78 -25.13 3.15
CA VAL A 233 13.97 -26.56 3.48
C VAL A 233 13.22 -27.46 2.49
N ALA A 234 11.94 -27.15 2.19
CA ALA A 234 11.13 -27.92 1.25
C ALA A 234 11.68 -27.86 -0.20
N SER A 235 12.47 -26.83 -0.53
CA SER A 235 13.19 -26.76 -1.82
C SER A 235 14.44 -27.64 -1.89
N GLY A 236 14.80 -28.33 -0.79
CA GLY A 236 16.07 -29.03 -0.64
C GLY A 236 17.25 -28.07 -0.50
N GLY A 237 17.06 -26.88 0.08
CA GLY A 237 18.08 -25.85 0.24
C GLY A 237 18.47 -25.12 -1.04
N LYS A 238 17.75 -25.36 -2.14
CA LYS A 238 18.08 -24.79 -3.46
C LYS A 238 17.64 -23.32 -3.65
N ALA A 239 16.64 -22.88 -2.91
CA ALA A 239 16.17 -21.48 -2.96
C ALA A 239 17.00 -20.58 -2.04
N ALA A 240 17.32 -19.39 -2.51
CA ALA A 240 17.93 -18.36 -1.69
C ALA A 240 16.88 -17.68 -0.80
N SER A 241 17.30 -17.20 0.36
CA SER A 241 16.46 -16.35 1.23
C SER A 241 17.33 -15.33 1.96
N LEU A 242 16.71 -14.32 2.51
CA LEU A 242 17.37 -13.30 3.31
C LEU A 242 17.26 -13.63 4.79
N PRO A 243 18.29 -13.31 5.60
CA PRO A 243 18.28 -13.59 7.04
C PRO A 243 17.28 -12.71 7.80
N LYS A 244 16.88 -11.59 7.24
CA LYS A 244 15.93 -10.62 7.82
C LYS A 244 14.96 -10.11 6.77
N PRO A 245 13.74 -9.70 7.18
CA PRO A 245 12.80 -9.02 6.29
C PRO A 245 13.42 -7.75 5.70
N LEU A 246 13.00 -7.43 4.49
CA LEU A 246 13.44 -6.23 3.79
C LEU A 246 12.57 -5.01 4.19
N ARG A 247 13.15 -3.83 4.08
CA ARG A 247 12.37 -2.60 3.97
C ARG A 247 11.52 -2.64 2.71
N LEU A 248 10.38 -1.95 2.73
CA LEU A 248 9.44 -1.97 1.58
C LEU A 248 10.09 -1.43 0.31
N THR A 249 10.90 -0.38 0.40
CA THR A 249 11.65 0.18 -0.73
C THR A 249 12.60 -0.84 -1.36
N ALA A 250 13.32 -1.61 -0.55
CA ALA A 250 14.21 -2.65 -1.05
C ALA A 250 13.45 -3.83 -1.66
N LEU A 251 12.31 -4.22 -1.07
CA LEU A 251 11.43 -5.25 -1.63
C LEU A 251 10.87 -4.79 -2.98
N THR A 252 10.41 -3.54 -3.09
CA THR A 252 9.89 -2.96 -4.33
C THR A 252 10.95 -3.01 -5.44
N ALA A 253 12.20 -2.62 -5.14
CA ALA A 253 13.30 -2.67 -6.09
C ALA A 253 13.66 -4.11 -6.54
N LEU A 254 13.52 -5.09 -5.64
CA LEU A 254 13.68 -6.50 -6.00
C LEU A 254 12.55 -7.01 -6.88
N ILE A 255 11.29 -6.61 -6.59
CA ILE A 255 10.13 -6.95 -7.42
C ILE A 255 10.26 -6.33 -8.81
N GLU A 256 10.70 -5.06 -8.92
CA GLU A 256 10.99 -4.40 -10.22
C GLU A 256 12.00 -5.19 -11.04
N ARG A 257 13.00 -5.81 -10.40
CA ARG A 257 14.06 -6.61 -11.07
C ARG A 257 13.60 -8.04 -11.37
N ALA A 258 12.55 -8.54 -10.73
CA ALA A 258 12.09 -9.91 -10.90
C ALA A 258 11.38 -10.10 -12.26
N ASP A 259 11.61 -11.24 -12.88
CA ASP A 259 10.88 -11.64 -14.09
C ASP A 259 9.50 -12.21 -13.73
N VAL A 260 9.39 -12.83 -12.54
CA VAL A 260 8.12 -13.39 -12.02
C VAL A 260 8.07 -13.21 -10.51
N PHE A 261 6.91 -12.76 -10.03
CA PHE A 261 6.58 -12.71 -8.60
C PHE A 261 5.40 -13.66 -8.32
N VAL A 262 5.60 -14.60 -7.42
CA VAL A 262 4.58 -15.59 -7.01
C VAL A 262 4.30 -15.42 -5.53
N ALA A 263 3.06 -15.14 -5.19
CA ALA A 263 2.66 -14.91 -3.80
C ALA A 263 1.28 -15.49 -3.51
N ASN A 264 0.99 -15.70 -2.25
CA ASN A 264 -0.38 -15.79 -1.76
C ASN A 264 -1.05 -14.40 -1.85
N SER A 265 -2.35 -14.29 -1.54
CA SER A 265 -3.03 -12.99 -1.54
C SER A 265 -2.41 -12.07 -0.47
N THR A 266 -1.57 -11.14 -0.89
CA THR A 266 -0.77 -10.28 0.01
C THR A 266 -0.50 -8.90 -0.60
N GLY A 267 -0.19 -7.93 0.26
CA GLY A 267 0.11 -6.56 -0.16
C GLY A 267 1.18 -6.43 -1.24
N PRO A 268 2.33 -7.12 -1.16
CA PRO A 268 3.38 -7.10 -2.19
C PRO A 268 2.94 -7.57 -3.58
N LEU A 269 1.79 -8.22 -3.73
CA LEU A 269 1.28 -8.64 -5.04
C LEU A 269 0.79 -7.45 -5.88
N HIS A 270 0.33 -6.37 -5.23
CA HIS A 270 -0.14 -5.14 -5.88
C HIS A 270 1.00 -4.24 -6.30
#